data_b6a1e6aad064ad24a6d8ac7c7c85e527
#
_entry.id   b6a1e6aad064ad24a6d8ac7c7c85e527
#
_cell.length_a   1.000
_cell.length_b   1.000
_cell.length_c   1.000
_cell.angle_alpha   90.00
_cell.angle_beta   90.00
_cell.angle_gamma   90.00
#
_symmetry.space_group_name_H-M   'P 1'
#
loop_
_entity.id
_entity.type
_entity.pdbx_description
1 polymer ?
#
loop_
_entity_poly.entity_id
_entity_poly.type
_entity_poly.pdbx_seq_one_letter_code
_entity_poly.pdbx_strand_id
1 'polypeptide(L)'
;MIKFFKDIYSFYKLKLNESNYKVGFFCENNFIFEYLEPYIFNKSKKNEVLILSFENIENNLIKKKNFFVFYTNFFREFVFLTLRLKILYTSTPDLDHSIFKKSKFSKCKYVYLSHTPVSLTMIYNDNSFDSFDAVQCTNKYHLKEMNEIIIKRNLKTRAFKSKYLFIKKLIEKNKHQNSEIDVLIAPSWNSSFYKLGCHILLKKFLIENKISFKLRVHPMSFIKKEISIKEIKQLDIPIDNLNMLNLFKYKYLITDWSGAFIEYAMIFKRKAFLINTPKKIV
;
A
#
# COMPACT_ATOMS: atom_id res chain seq x y z
N MET A 1 -9.41 6.25 -27.34
CA MET A 1 -9.90 5.13 -28.18
C MET A 1 -9.16 3.81 -27.89
N ILE A 2 -7.83 3.72 -28.00
CA ILE A 2 -7.06 2.47 -27.79
C ILE A 2 -7.30 1.82 -26.42
N LYS A 3 -7.32 2.59 -25.32
CA LYS A 3 -7.58 2.06 -23.97
C LYS A 3 -8.96 1.41 -23.85
N PHE A 4 -9.97 1.98 -24.46
CA PHE A 4 -11.33 1.46 -24.45
C PHE A 4 -11.44 0.09 -25.16
N PHE A 5 -10.81 -0.07 -26.33
CA PHE A 5 -10.77 -1.37 -27.01
C PHE A 5 -9.99 -2.44 -26.22
N LYS A 6 -8.91 -2.05 -25.55
CA LYS A 6 -8.20 -2.96 -24.64
C LYS A 6 -9.10 -3.42 -23.49
N ASP A 7 -9.91 -2.52 -22.94
CA ASP A 7 -10.84 -2.85 -21.86
C ASP A 7 -11.95 -3.80 -22.33
N ILE A 8 -12.51 -3.58 -23.51
CA ILE A 8 -13.51 -4.51 -24.13
C ILE A 8 -12.90 -5.91 -24.23
N TYR A 9 -11.71 -6.03 -24.80
CA TYR A 9 -11.02 -7.31 -24.93
C TYR A 9 -10.75 -7.98 -23.59
N SER A 10 -10.23 -7.22 -22.62
CA SER A 10 -9.97 -7.70 -21.26
C SER A 10 -11.24 -8.17 -20.57
N PHE A 11 -12.33 -7.42 -20.71
CA PHE A 11 -13.64 -7.76 -20.13
C PHE A 11 -14.22 -9.04 -20.75
N TYR A 12 -14.23 -9.14 -22.08
CA TYR A 12 -14.69 -10.34 -22.78
C TYR A 12 -13.89 -11.58 -22.35
N LYS A 13 -12.57 -11.49 -22.35
CA LYS A 13 -11.67 -12.57 -21.91
C LYS A 13 -11.89 -12.95 -20.45
N LEU A 14 -12.12 -11.97 -19.57
CA LEU A 14 -12.46 -12.21 -18.18
C LEU A 14 -13.76 -13.01 -18.07
N LYS A 15 -14.83 -12.58 -18.74
CA LYS A 15 -16.15 -13.21 -18.66
C LYS A 15 -16.16 -14.65 -19.21
N LEU A 16 -15.39 -14.95 -20.23
CA LEU A 16 -15.22 -16.32 -20.74
C LEU A 16 -14.55 -17.26 -19.74
N ASN A 17 -13.68 -16.75 -18.87
CA ASN A 17 -12.86 -17.56 -17.95
C ASN A 17 -13.28 -17.41 -16.49
N GLU A 18 -14.22 -16.54 -16.17
CA GLU A 18 -14.54 -16.13 -14.80
C GLU A 18 -14.98 -17.32 -13.92
N SER A 19 -15.66 -18.30 -14.48
CA SER A 19 -16.10 -19.52 -13.78
C SER A 19 -14.96 -20.37 -13.24
N ASN A 20 -13.75 -20.23 -13.78
CA ASN A 20 -12.56 -20.95 -13.34
C ASN A 20 -11.99 -20.38 -12.02
N TYR A 21 -12.41 -19.15 -11.64
CA TYR A 21 -11.87 -18.47 -10.48
C TYR A 21 -12.88 -18.44 -9.34
N LYS A 22 -12.43 -18.88 -8.17
CA LYS A 22 -13.17 -18.72 -6.89
C LYS A 22 -12.63 -17.57 -6.08
N VAL A 23 -11.34 -17.26 -6.26
CA VAL A 23 -10.57 -16.28 -5.50
C VAL A 23 -10.00 -15.22 -6.43
N GLY A 24 -10.18 -13.96 -6.08
CA GLY A 24 -9.57 -12.84 -6.79
C GLY A 24 -8.77 -11.93 -5.86
N PHE A 25 -7.86 -11.18 -6.48
CA PHE A 25 -7.15 -10.07 -5.86
C PHE A 25 -7.35 -8.82 -6.72
N PHE A 26 -7.66 -7.72 -6.07
CA PHE A 26 -7.64 -6.41 -6.68
C PHE A 26 -6.39 -5.66 -6.24
N CYS A 27 -5.53 -5.36 -7.21
CA CYS A 27 -4.30 -4.61 -7.05
C CYS A 27 -4.42 -3.32 -7.86
N GLU A 28 -4.83 -2.24 -7.22
CA GLU A 28 -5.09 -0.95 -7.89
C GLU A 28 -3.89 -0.51 -8.74
N ASN A 29 -2.67 -0.67 -8.21
CA ASN A 29 -1.41 -0.28 -8.83
C ASN A 29 -0.26 -1.22 -8.41
N ASN A 30 0.93 -0.97 -8.94
CA ASN A 30 2.14 -1.74 -8.62
C ASN A 30 2.47 -1.74 -7.12
N PHE A 31 2.29 -0.61 -6.44
CA PHE A 31 2.56 -0.49 -5.00
C PHE A 31 1.69 -1.44 -4.18
N ILE A 32 0.39 -1.44 -4.43
CA ILE A 32 -0.56 -2.37 -3.77
C ILE A 32 -0.25 -3.82 -4.14
N PHE A 33 0.16 -4.09 -5.38
CA PHE A 33 0.56 -5.43 -5.80
C PHE A 33 1.73 -5.96 -4.98
N GLU A 34 2.76 -5.17 -4.72
CA GLU A 34 3.93 -5.59 -3.92
C GLU A 34 3.52 -6.09 -2.52
N TYR A 35 2.56 -5.43 -1.88
CA TYR A 35 2.02 -5.86 -0.59
C TYR A 35 1.18 -7.13 -0.68
N LEU A 36 0.40 -7.29 -1.73
CA LEU A 36 -0.50 -8.43 -1.93
C LEU A 36 0.22 -9.65 -2.50
N GLU A 37 1.37 -9.49 -3.16
CA GLU A 37 2.11 -10.57 -3.81
C GLU A 37 2.33 -11.82 -2.92
N PRO A 38 2.75 -11.71 -1.65
CA PRO A 38 2.91 -12.89 -0.79
C PRO A 38 1.59 -13.62 -0.50
N TYR A 39 0.48 -12.90 -0.46
CA TYR A 39 -0.86 -13.49 -0.29
C TYR A 39 -1.33 -14.15 -1.58
N ILE A 40 -1.12 -13.51 -2.73
CA ILE A 40 -1.40 -14.05 -4.07
C ILE A 40 -0.64 -15.37 -4.25
N PHE A 41 0.67 -15.37 -3.98
CA PHE A 41 1.52 -16.56 -4.08
C PHE A 41 1.02 -17.70 -3.20
N ASN A 42 0.68 -17.44 -1.93
CA ASN A 42 0.16 -18.47 -1.04
C ASN A 42 -1.20 -19.03 -1.49
N LYS A 43 -2.06 -18.21 -2.04
CA LYS A 43 -3.38 -18.65 -2.53
C LYS A 43 -3.27 -19.39 -3.87
N SER A 44 -2.36 -18.98 -4.75
CA SER A 44 -2.13 -19.59 -6.07
C SER A 44 -1.60 -21.03 -5.99
N LYS A 45 -1.03 -21.43 -4.86
CA LYS A 45 -0.63 -22.84 -4.62
C LYS A 45 -1.81 -23.81 -4.57
N LYS A 46 -3.00 -23.32 -4.22
CA LYS A 46 -4.19 -24.16 -3.98
C LYS A 46 -5.34 -23.87 -4.93
N ASN A 47 -5.34 -22.73 -5.61
CA ASN A 47 -6.44 -22.27 -6.43
C ASN A 47 -5.93 -21.54 -7.67
N GLU A 48 -6.70 -21.56 -8.75
CA GLU A 48 -6.56 -20.56 -9.81
C GLU A 48 -7.03 -19.22 -9.23
N VAL A 49 -6.15 -18.21 -9.33
CA VAL A 49 -6.37 -16.88 -8.73
C VAL A 49 -6.51 -15.86 -9.84
N LEU A 50 -7.59 -15.10 -9.80
CA LEU A 50 -7.82 -13.94 -10.65
C LEU A 50 -7.10 -12.72 -10.07
N ILE A 51 -6.44 -11.93 -10.93
CA ILE A 51 -5.85 -10.64 -10.54
C ILE A 51 -6.44 -9.55 -11.42
N LEU A 52 -7.05 -8.54 -10.77
CA LEU A 52 -7.58 -7.33 -11.41
C LEU A 52 -6.67 -6.16 -11.07
N SER A 53 -6.40 -5.29 -12.04
CA SER A 53 -5.61 -4.07 -11.82
C SER A 53 -6.08 -2.91 -12.68
N PHE A 54 -5.71 -1.69 -12.28
CA PHE A 54 -5.88 -0.46 -13.06
C PHE A 54 -4.60 -0.04 -13.79
N GLU A 55 -3.50 -0.76 -13.55
CA GLU A 55 -2.22 -0.56 -14.19
C GLU A 55 -1.63 -1.88 -14.69
N ASN A 56 -0.79 -1.78 -15.70
CA ASN A 56 -0.01 -2.94 -16.11
C ASN A 56 1.07 -3.20 -15.05
N ILE A 57 1.09 -4.43 -14.53
CA ILE A 57 2.04 -4.87 -13.51
C ILE A 57 3.01 -5.86 -14.14
N GLU A 58 4.28 -5.49 -14.20
CA GLU A 58 5.34 -6.36 -14.71
C GLU A 58 5.91 -7.22 -13.56
N ASN A 59 5.48 -8.46 -13.50
CA ASN A 59 5.96 -9.42 -12.51
C ASN A 59 5.93 -10.84 -13.07
N ASN A 60 7.03 -11.56 -12.93
CA ASN A 60 7.18 -12.93 -13.44
C ASN A 60 6.25 -13.95 -12.77
N LEU A 61 5.72 -13.64 -11.59
CA LEU A 61 4.74 -14.50 -10.89
C LEU A 61 3.32 -14.38 -11.46
N ILE A 62 3.07 -13.35 -12.28
CA ILE A 62 1.77 -13.14 -12.90
C ILE A 62 1.65 -13.97 -14.17
N LYS A 63 0.80 -14.98 -14.13
CA LYS A 63 0.39 -15.69 -15.34
C LYS A 63 -0.53 -14.76 -16.14
N LYS A 64 -0.12 -14.37 -17.35
CA LYS A 64 -0.88 -13.44 -18.23
C LYS A 64 -2.35 -13.84 -18.43
N LYS A 65 -2.66 -15.14 -18.39
CA LYS A 65 -4.04 -15.64 -18.56
C LYS A 65 -4.98 -15.27 -17.40
N ASN A 66 -4.42 -15.02 -16.20
CA ASN A 66 -5.19 -14.77 -14.98
C ASN A 66 -5.15 -13.28 -14.54
N PHE A 67 -4.51 -12.43 -15.35
CA PHE A 67 -4.29 -11.01 -15.06
C PHE A 67 -5.05 -10.14 -16.05
N PHE A 68 -5.88 -9.24 -15.52
CA PHE A 68 -6.76 -8.37 -16.30
C PHE A 68 -6.59 -6.93 -15.85
N VAL A 69 -6.33 -6.05 -16.81
CA VAL A 69 -6.13 -4.62 -16.58
C VAL A 69 -7.28 -3.83 -17.20
N PHE A 70 -7.79 -2.85 -16.47
CA PHE A 70 -8.84 -1.95 -16.92
C PHE A 70 -8.40 -0.49 -16.77
N TYR A 71 -8.40 0.24 -17.88
CA TYR A 71 -7.83 1.59 -17.99
C TYR A 71 -8.88 2.70 -17.86
N THR A 72 -10.11 2.47 -18.32
CA THR A 72 -11.17 3.47 -18.32
C THR A 72 -12.07 3.34 -17.10
N ASN A 73 -12.53 4.46 -16.55
CA ASN A 73 -13.39 4.45 -15.36
C ASN A 73 -14.67 3.65 -15.57
N PHE A 74 -15.24 3.68 -16.78
CA PHE A 74 -16.42 2.90 -17.12
C PHE A 74 -16.20 1.40 -16.91
N PHE A 75 -15.12 0.82 -17.48
CA PHE A 75 -14.83 -0.61 -17.33
C PHE A 75 -14.32 -0.96 -15.93
N ARG A 76 -13.62 -0.06 -15.27
CA ARG A 76 -13.21 -0.24 -13.86
C ARG A 76 -14.40 -0.45 -12.95
N GLU A 77 -15.43 0.39 -13.07
CA GLU A 77 -16.65 0.23 -12.28
C GLU A 77 -17.47 -0.99 -12.73
N PHE A 78 -17.66 -1.13 -14.05
CA PHE A 78 -18.49 -2.18 -14.63
C PHE A 78 -17.98 -3.61 -14.32
N VAL A 79 -16.65 -3.81 -14.31
CA VAL A 79 -16.07 -5.12 -13.95
C VAL A 79 -16.43 -5.52 -12.52
N PHE A 80 -16.32 -4.60 -11.56
CA PHE A 80 -16.66 -4.90 -10.17
C PHE A 80 -18.15 -5.17 -9.98
N LEU A 81 -19.01 -4.38 -10.58
CA LEU A 81 -20.46 -4.58 -10.51
C LEU A 81 -20.90 -5.95 -11.05
N THR A 82 -20.20 -6.48 -12.04
CA THR A 82 -20.54 -7.74 -12.71
C THR A 82 -19.69 -8.94 -12.29
N LEU A 83 -18.77 -8.77 -11.36
CA LEU A 83 -17.80 -9.80 -10.94
C LEU A 83 -18.51 -10.98 -10.24
N ARG A 84 -18.12 -12.22 -10.61
CA ARG A 84 -18.67 -13.45 -10.05
C ARG A 84 -17.59 -14.29 -9.38
N LEU A 85 -17.18 -13.89 -8.18
CA LEU A 85 -16.22 -14.60 -7.35
C LEU A 85 -16.85 -15.03 -6.03
N LYS A 86 -16.24 -15.99 -5.34
CA LYS A 86 -16.58 -16.30 -3.94
C LYS A 86 -15.97 -15.27 -3.00
N ILE A 87 -14.73 -14.84 -3.28
CA ILE A 87 -13.99 -13.93 -2.41
C ILE A 87 -13.04 -13.05 -3.24
N LEU A 88 -13.00 -11.76 -2.91
CA LEU A 88 -12.05 -10.79 -3.44
C LEU A 88 -11.23 -10.18 -2.32
N TYR A 89 -9.93 -10.26 -2.43
CA TYR A 89 -8.97 -9.64 -1.53
C TYR A 89 -8.44 -8.34 -2.12
N THR A 90 -8.25 -7.32 -1.30
CA THR A 90 -7.65 -6.06 -1.70
C THR A 90 -6.99 -5.33 -0.53
N SER A 91 -6.13 -4.38 -0.83
CA SER A 91 -5.62 -3.37 0.12
C SER A 91 -6.10 -1.95 -0.24
N THR A 92 -7.01 -1.81 -1.21
CA THR A 92 -7.69 -0.55 -1.53
C THR A 92 -8.89 -0.38 -0.59
N PRO A 93 -8.95 0.70 0.20
CA PRO A 93 -10.09 1.01 1.07
C PRO A 93 -11.30 1.53 0.29
N ASP A 94 -12.30 2.04 0.99
CA ASP A 94 -13.43 2.80 0.44
C ASP A 94 -14.29 2.02 -0.56
N LEU A 95 -14.50 0.72 -0.29
CA LEU A 95 -15.41 -0.13 -1.05
C LEU A 95 -16.83 0.46 -1.02
N ASP A 96 -17.47 0.58 -2.17
CA ASP A 96 -18.75 1.23 -2.45
C ASP A 96 -18.75 2.76 -2.39
N HIS A 97 -17.65 3.39 -1.94
CA HIS A 97 -17.54 4.85 -1.90
C HIS A 97 -16.74 5.44 -3.08
N SER A 98 -16.18 4.59 -3.95
CA SER A 98 -15.37 4.96 -5.11
C SER A 98 -15.78 4.16 -6.35
N ILE A 99 -14.89 4.07 -7.34
CA ILE A 99 -15.03 3.19 -8.52
C ILE A 99 -15.04 1.71 -8.12
N PHE A 100 -14.48 1.37 -6.98
CA PHE A 100 -14.46 0.01 -6.44
C PHE A 100 -15.80 -0.31 -5.77
N LYS A 101 -16.67 -1.05 -6.46
CA LYS A 101 -18.04 -1.38 -6.05
C LYS A 101 -18.19 -2.86 -5.71
N LYS A 102 -19.17 -3.16 -4.84
CA LYS A 102 -19.61 -4.55 -4.65
C LYS A 102 -20.32 -5.09 -5.89
N SER A 103 -20.09 -6.36 -6.18
CA SER A 103 -20.84 -7.05 -7.24
C SER A 103 -22.34 -7.08 -6.94
N LYS A 104 -23.14 -6.80 -7.96
CA LYS A 104 -24.62 -6.95 -7.92
C LYS A 104 -25.08 -8.33 -8.37
N PHE A 105 -24.19 -9.13 -8.97
CA PHE A 105 -24.51 -10.43 -9.59
C PHE A 105 -23.97 -11.64 -8.83
N SER A 106 -23.30 -11.42 -7.70
CA SER A 106 -22.77 -12.53 -6.88
C SER A 106 -22.76 -12.16 -5.40
N LYS A 107 -22.75 -13.20 -4.54
CA LYS A 107 -22.52 -13.06 -3.10
C LYS A 107 -21.01 -13.06 -2.77
N CYS A 108 -20.23 -12.30 -3.55
CA CYS A 108 -18.79 -12.17 -3.35
C CYS A 108 -18.50 -11.60 -1.95
N LYS A 109 -17.56 -12.23 -1.24
CA LYS A 109 -17.04 -11.71 0.02
C LYS A 109 -15.84 -10.82 -0.23
N TYR A 110 -15.83 -9.62 0.33
CA TYR A 110 -14.78 -8.63 0.17
C TYR A 110 -13.94 -8.57 1.44
N VAL A 111 -12.64 -8.85 1.30
CA VAL A 111 -11.70 -8.89 2.42
C VAL A 111 -10.62 -7.85 2.22
N TYR A 112 -10.55 -6.92 3.16
CA TYR A 112 -9.47 -5.95 3.20
C TYR A 112 -8.23 -6.58 3.85
N LEU A 113 -7.08 -6.48 3.19
CA LEU A 113 -5.78 -6.87 3.70
C LEU A 113 -4.96 -5.63 3.99
N SER A 114 -4.62 -5.40 5.26
CA SER A 114 -3.84 -4.22 5.64
C SER A 114 -2.45 -4.23 5.02
N HIS A 115 -2.10 -3.17 4.33
CA HIS A 115 -0.79 -2.96 3.70
C HIS A 115 0.18 -2.15 4.57
N THR A 116 -0.22 -1.80 5.79
CA THR A 116 0.62 -1.06 6.73
C THR A 116 0.26 -1.44 8.17
N PRO A 117 1.23 -1.43 9.11
CA PRO A 117 0.98 -1.70 10.53
C PRO A 117 0.60 -0.44 11.34
N VAL A 118 0.30 0.68 10.69
CA VAL A 118 -0.06 1.96 11.34
C VAL A 118 -1.50 1.96 11.79
N SER A 119 -1.85 2.79 12.79
CA SER A 119 -3.22 3.00 13.28
C SER A 119 -4.21 3.23 12.13
N LEU A 120 -5.32 2.50 12.14
CA LEU A 120 -6.35 2.61 11.11
C LEU A 120 -7.04 3.98 11.14
N THR A 121 -7.26 4.51 12.33
CA THR A 121 -7.93 5.80 12.54
C THR A 121 -7.07 7.01 12.16
N MET A 122 -5.76 6.82 11.97
CA MET A 122 -4.85 7.89 11.55
C MET A 122 -4.71 8.05 10.05
N ILE A 123 -5.01 7.00 9.26
CA ILE A 123 -4.71 6.98 7.83
C ILE A 123 -5.92 6.76 6.94
N TYR A 124 -7.05 6.33 7.52
CA TYR A 124 -8.27 6.05 6.78
C TYR A 124 -9.41 6.93 7.27
N ASN A 125 -10.33 7.23 6.35
CA ASN A 125 -11.59 7.88 6.69
C ASN A 125 -12.46 6.95 7.57
N ASP A 126 -13.36 7.53 8.35
CA ASP A 126 -14.20 6.80 9.29
C ASP A 126 -15.03 5.66 8.65
N ASN A 127 -15.42 5.81 7.36
CA ASN A 127 -16.27 4.86 6.64
C ASN A 127 -15.50 3.91 5.71
N SER A 128 -14.16 3.96 5.71
CA SER A 128 -13.34 3.21 4.74
C SER A 128 -13.53 1.70 4.77
N PHE A 129 -14.01 1.15 5.89
CA PHE A 129 -14.16 -0.31 6.08
C PHE A 129 -15.62 -0.78 6.15
N ASP A 130 -16.60 0.13 6.09
CA ASP A 130 -18.01 -0.18 6.35
C ASP A 130 -18.59 -1.25 5.42
N SER A 131 -18.15 -1.26 4.18
CA SER A 131 -18.64 -2.16 3.16
C SER A 131 -17.88 -3.49 3.07
N PHE A 132 -16.80 -3.69 3.82
CA PHE A 132 -16.07 -4.96 3.79
C PHE A 132 -16.74 -6.05 4.63
N ASP A 133 -16.68 -7.31 4.18
CA ASP A 133 -17.13 -8.47 4.97
C ASP A 133 -16.12 -8.83 6.06
N ALA A 134 -14.83 -8.60 5.79
CA ALA A 134 -13.78 -8.80 6.78
C ALA A 134 -12.57 -7.89 6.56
N VAL A 135 -11.89 -7.54 7.66
CA VAL A 135 -10.67 -6.73 7.68
C VAL A 135 -9.57 -7.51 8.41
N GLN A 136 -8.46 -7.73 7.70
CA GLN A 136 -7.25 -8.29 8.29
C GLN A 136 -6.54 -7.23 9.11
N CYS A 137 -6.22 -7.57 10.35
CA CYS A 137 -5.43 -6.76 11.28
C CYS A 137 -4.03 -7.36 11.42
N THR A 138 -2.99 -6.56 11.20
CA THR A 138 -1.59 -7.01 11.21
C THR A 138 -1.05 -7.26 12.61
N ASN A 139 -1.66 -6.63 13.64
CA ASN A 139 -1.23 -6.71 15.03
C ASN A 139 -2.43 -6.58 15.99
N LYS A 140 -2.16 -6.70 17.30
CA LYS A 140 -3.20 -6.63 18.35
C LYS A 140 -3.85 -5.23 18.48
N TYR A 141 -3.12 -4.19 18.18
CA TYR A 141 -3.62 -2.81 18.26
C TYR A 141 -4.58 -2.53 17.10
N HIS A 142 -4.23 -2.93 15.86
CA HIS A 142 -5.16 -2.91 14.73
C HIS A 142 -6.45 -3.67 15.02
N LEU A 143 -6.35 -4.87 15.64
CA LEU A 143 -7.53 -5.64 15.98
C LEU A 143 -8.41 -4.92 16.99
N LYS A 144 -7.81 -4.26 17.98
CA LYS A 144 -8.53 -3.45 18.97
C LYS A 144 -9.23 -2.27 18.30
N GLU A 145 -8.50 -1.46 17.52
CA GLU A 145 -9.07 -0.32 16.78
C GLU A 145 -10.21 -0.74 15.86
N MET A 146 -10.02 -1.82 15.09
CA MET A 146 -11.08 -2.27 14.17
C MET A 146 -12.33 -2.75 14.91
N ASN A 147 -12.18 -3.43 16.05
CA ASN A 147 -13.31 -3.82 16.88
C ASN A 147 -14.03 -2.59 17.47
N GLU A 148 -13.32 -1.55 17.88
CA GLU A 148 -13.90 -0.29 18.33
C GLU A 148 -14.69 0.39 17.19
N ILE A 149 -14.16 0.42 15.96
CA ILE A 149 -14.87 0.93 14.79
C ILE A 149 -16.14 0.11 14.52
N ILE A 150 -16.06 -1.22 14.54
CA ILE A 150 -17.19 -2.13 14.33
C ILE A 150 -18.30 -1.85 15.33
N ILE A 151 -17.97 -1.73 16.61
CA ILE A 151 -18.94 -1.46 17.68
C ILE A 151 -19.54 -0.06 17.52
N LYS A 152 -18.69 0.97 17.39
CA LYS A 152 -19.12 2.37 17.27
C LYS A 152 -20.07 2.60 16.10
N ARG A 153 -19.84 1.92 14.97
CA ARG A 153 -20.59 2.10 13.72
C ARG A 153 -21.61 0.99 13.46
N ASN A 154 -21.77 0.05 14.39
CA ASN A 154 -22.68 -1.11 14.25
C ASN A 154 -22.48 -1.88 12.92
N LEU A 155 -21.22 -2.20 12.59
CA LEU A 155 -20.88 -2.86 11.33
C LEU A 155 -21.06 -4.37 11.40
N LYS A 156 -21.41 -4.97 10.25
CA LYS A 156 -21.41 -6.45 10.06
C LYS A 156 -20.03 -6.99 9.68
N THR A 157 -19.04 -6.14 9.56
CA THR A 157 -17.64 -6.46 9.21
C THR A 157 -17.00 -7.30 10.30
N ARG A 158 -16.19 -8.29 9.93
CA ARG A 158 -15.43 -9.13 10.87
C ARG A 158 -13.96 -8.71 10.90
N ALA A 159 -13.42 -8.35 12.06
CA ALA A 159 -11.99 -8.17 12.25
C ALA A 159 -11.30 -9.51 12.57
N PHE A 160 -10.11 -9.75 11.99
CA PHE A 160 -9.31 -10.91 12.33
C PHE A 160 -7.82 -10.59 12.28
N LYS A 161 -7.05 -11.15 13.23
CA LYS A 161 -5.60 -11.00 13.27
C LYS A 161 -4.94 -12.05 12.37
N SER A 162 -4.01 -11.61 11.53
CA SER A 162 -3.20 -12.51 10.70
C SER A 162 -1.78 -11.95 10.52
N LYS A 163 -0.87 -12.80 10.07
CA LYS A 163 0.52 -12.42 9.80
C LYS A 163 0.59 -11.38 8.67
N TYR A 164 1.40 -10.36 8.86
CA TYR A 164 1.73 -9.39 7.82
C TYR A 164 2.82 -9.99 6.91
N LEU A 165 2.38 -10.69 5.86
CA LEU A 165 3.26 -11.49 5.01
C LEU A 165 4.30 -10.65 4.24
N PHE A 166 4.00 -9.40 3.94
CA PHE A 166 4.94 -8.51 3.28
C PHE A 166 6.22 -8.29 4.10
N ILE A 167 6.11 -8.09 5.41
CA ILE A 167 7.27 -7.98 6.30
C ILE A 167 8.15 -9.23 6.22
N LYS A 168 7.53 -10.43 6.21
CA LYS A 168 8.28 -11.68 6.08
C LYS A 168 9.09 -11.72 4.79
N LYS A 169 8.49 -11.34 3.66
CA LYS A 169 9.15 -11.22 2.36
C LYS A 169 10.35 -10.25 2.44
N LEU A 170 10.16 -9.09 3.06
CA LEU A 170 11.22 -8.09 3.19
C LEU A 170 12.38 -8.58 4.07
N ILE A 171 12.10 -9.24 5.19
CA ILE A 171 13.12 -9.83 6.05
C ILE A 171 13.95 -10.87 5.28
N GLU A 172 13.28 -11.79 4.57
CA GLU A 172 13.97 -12.83 3.80
C GLU A 172 14.86 -12.24 2.69
N LYS A 173 14.38 -11.21 1.98
CA LYS A 173 15.12 -10.55 0.90
C LYS A 173 16.35 -9.77 1.40
N ASN A 174 16.30 -9.27 2.63
CA ASN A 174 17.32 -8.36 3.16
C ASN A 174 18.31 -9.03 4.15
N LYS A 175 18.23 -10.35 4.32
CA LYS A 175 18.99 -11.12 5.35
C LYS A 175 20.51 -10.95 5.28
N HIS A 176 21.08 -10.66 4.10
CA HIS A 176 22.51 -10.66 3.84
C HIS A 176 23.04 -9.36 3.24
N GLN A 177 22.32 -8.26 3.42
CA GLN A 177 22.69 -7.00 2.80
C GLN A 177 23.27 -6.01 3.82
N ASN A 178 24.42 -5.43 3.48
CA ASN A 178 25.10 -4.43 4.29
C ASN A 178 24.56 -3.02 4.00
N SER A 179 24.58 -2.17 5.02
CA SER A 179 24.23 -0.76 4.89
C SER A 179 25.43 0.07 4.42
N GLU A 180 25.22 0.87 3.37
CA GLU A 180 26.24 1.71 2.74
C GLU A 180 26.09 3.19 3.13
N ILE A 181 24.90 3.61 3.48
CA ILE A 181 24.53 5.01 3.78
C ILE A 181 24.05 5.09 5.22
N ASP A 182 24.40 6.19 5.92
CA ASP A 182 24.08 6.28 7.34
C ASP A 182 22.58 6.51 7.55
N VAL A 183 21.97 7.49 6.89
CA VAL A 183 20.63 7.94 7.21
C VAL A 183 19.71 7.99 5.99
N LEU A 184 18.50 7.42 6.13
CA LEU A 184 17.36 7.72 5.28
C LEU A 184 16.42 8.68 6.02
N ILE A 185 16.12 9.82 5.38
CA ILE A 185 15.05 10.72 5.82
C ILE A 185 13.82 10.39 4.99
N ALA A 186 12.75 9.89 5.61
CA ALA A 186 11.54 9.44 4.89
C ALA A 186 10.25 9.92 5.60
N PRO A 187 9.92 11.21 5.51
CA PRO A 187 8.71 11.74 6.14
C PRO A 187 7.44 11.23 5.45
N SER A 188 6.34 11.22 6.19
CA SER A 188 5.01 10.98 5.65
C SER A 188 4.51 12.19 4.85
N TRP A 189 3.49 11.99 4.02
CA TRP A 189 2.76 13.07 3.39
C TRP A 189 1.71 13.68 4.34
N ASN A 190 1.22 14.90 4.03
CA ASN A 190 0.28 15.66 4.85
C ASN A 190 0.78 15.85 6.30
N SER A 191 2.10 15.98 6.44
CA SER A 191 2.76 16.30 7.70
C SER A 191 3.28 17.73 7.66
N SER A 192 3.55 18.29 8.82
CA SER A 192 4.17 19.60 8.92
C SER A 192 5.69 19.59 8.63
N PHE A 193 6.25 18.44 8.27
CA PHE A 193 7.69 18.23 8.12
C PHE A 193 8.36 19.24 7.19
N TYR A 194 7.83 19.41 5.97
CA TYR A 194 8.38 20.36 5.00
C TYR A 194 8.07 21.81 5.39
N LYS A 195 6.83 22.07 5.83
CA LYS A 195 6.39 23.41 6.27
C LYS A 195 7.21 23.96 7.43
N LEU A 196 7.63 23.11 8.35
CA LEU A 196 8.49 23.45 9.50
C LEU A 196 9.99 23.52 9.15
N GLY A 197 10.36 23.28 7.89
CA GLY A 197 11.76 23.31 7.45
C GLY A 197 12.61 22.15 8.01
N CYS A 198 12.02 21.07 8.51
CA CYS A 198 12.75 19.95 9.12
C CYS A 198 13.79 19.34 8.16
N HIS A 199 13.50 19.27 6.87
CA HIS A 199 14.42 18.78 5.83
C HIS A 199 15.68 19.66 5.71
N ILE A 200 15.55 20.98 5.88
CA ILE A 200 16.67 21.95 5.82
C ILE A 200 17.53 21.79 7.08
N LEU A 201 16.90 21.76 8.26
CA LEU A 201 17.59 21.60 9.54
C LEU A 201 18.33 20.27 9.60
N LEU A 202 17.72 19.17 9.19
CA LEU A 202 18.36 17.86 9.13
C LEU A 202 19.53 17.84 8.14
N LYS A 203 19.36 18.42 6.93
CA LYS A 203 20.47 18.54 5.99
C LYS A 203 21.67 19.23 6.62
N LYS A 204 21.46 20.42 7.23
CA LYS A 204 22.53 21.17 7.89
C LYS A 204 23.22 20.32 8.95
N PHE A 205 22.47 19.75 9.88
CA PHE A 205 23.00 18.92 10.97
C PHE A 205 23.80 17.71 10.44
N LEU A 206 23.29 16.99 9.45
CA LEU A 206 23.94 15.78 8.93
C LEU A 206 25.23 16.10 8.16
N ILE A 207 25.27 17.22 7.42
CA ILE A 207 26.48 17.67 6.73
C ILE A 207 27.54 18.12 7.74
N GLU A 208 27.19 18.92 8.73
CA GLU A 208 28.11 19.38 9.78
C GLU A 208 28.76 18.23 10.55
N ASN A 209 28.00 17.12 10.73
CA ASN A 209 28.47 15.92 11.42
C ASN A 209 29.06 14.85 10.46
N LYS A 210 29.25 15.14 9.18
CA LYS A 210 29.78 14.23 8.14
C LYS A 210 29.03 12.91 8.04
N ILE A 211 27.69 12.95 8.24
CA ILE A 211 26.81 11.78 8.16
C ILE A 211 26.22 11.71 6.76
N SER A 212 26.41 10.58 6.08
CA SER A 212 25.83 10.36 4.76
C SER A 212 24.32 10.15 4.84
N PHE A 213 23.56 10.77 3.94
CA PHE A 213 22.09 10.68 3.98
C PHE A 213 21.46 10.80 2.60
N LYS A 214 20.18 10.35 2.50
CA LYS A 214 19.28 10.63 1.38
C LYS A 214 17.89 10.97 1.89
N LEU A 215 17.17 11.77 1.10
CA LEU A 215 15.76 12.11 1.33
C LEU A 215 14.89 11.26 0.41
N ARG A 216 13.93 10.55 0.98
CA ARG A 216 12.85 9.88 0.27
C ARG A 216 11.56 10.66 0.45
N VAL A 217 11.14 11.36 -0.60
CA VAL A 217 9.88 12.10 -0.59
C VAL A 217 8.73 11.17 -0.87
N HIS A 218 7.67 11.23 -0.07
CA HIS A 218 6.45 10.46 -0.35
C HIS A 218 5.78 10.98 -1.64
N PRO A 219 5.30 10.13 -2.57
CA PRO A 219 4.67 10.58 -3.82
C PRO A 219 3.54 11.58 -3.61
N MET A 220 2.72 11.37 -2.59
CA MET A 220 1.63 12.28 -2.24
C MET A 220 2.10 13.68 -1.83
N SER A 221 3.33 13.82 -1.30
CA SER A 221 3.89 15.15 -0.98
C SER A 221 4.12 16.00 -2.22
N PHE A 222 4.50 15.37 -3.36
CA PHE A 222 4.57 16.07 -4.65
C PHE A 222 3.17 16.42 -5.18
N ILE A 223 2.22 15.48 -5.12
CA ILE A 223 0.84 15.70 -5.58
C ILE A 223 0.17 16.81 -4.78
N LYS A 224 0.38 16.82 -3.46
CA LYS A 224 -0.16 17.86 -2.55
C LYS A 224 0.65 19.14 -2.52
N LYS A 225 1.72 19.24 -3.33
CA LYS A 225 2.60 20.42 -3.42
C LYS A 225 3.23 20.80 -2.08
N GLU A 226 3.52 19.84 -1.21
CA GLU A 226 4.21 20.06 0.07
C GLU A 226 5.68 20.41 -0.15
N ILE A 227 6.28 19.86 -1.21
CA ILE A 227 7.62 20.14 -1.70
C ILE A 227 7.69 19.86 -3.20
N SER A 228 8.55 20.57 -3.92
CA SER A 228 8.78 20.37 -5.35
C SER A 228 10.16 19.80 -5.64
N ILE A 229 10.31 19.14 -6.78
CA ILE A 229 11.64 18.65 -7.26
C ILE A 229 12.60 19.84 -7.45
N LYS A 230 12.10 21.01 -7.86
CA LYS A 230 12.90 22.24 -8.03
C LYS A 230 13.51 22.67 -6.69
N GLU A 231 12.70 22.72 -5.63
CA GLU A 231 13.17 23.09 -4.28
C GLU A 231 14.22 22.10 -3.75
N ILE A 232 14.01 20.80 -3.93
CA ILE A 232 14.97 19.76 -3.50
C ILE A 232 16.31 19.93 -4.23
N LYS A 233 16.27 20.19 -5.55
CA LYS A 233 17.49 20.45 -6.33
C LYS A 233 18.21 21.72 -5.89
N GLN A 234 17.47 22.81 -5.63
CA GLN A 234 18.02 24.05 -5.12
C GLN A 234 18.68 23.89 -3.75
N LEU A 235 18.13 23.02 -2.92
CA LEU A 235 18.69 22.68 -1.61
C LEU A 235 19.83 21.67 -1.71
N ASP A 236 20.18 21.15 -2.87
CA ASP A 236 21.21 20.12 -3.05
C ASP A 236 21.06 18.96 -2.07
N ILE A 237 19.84 18.43 -1.95
CA ILE A 237 19.52 17.28 -1.09
C ILE A 237 19.53 16.02 -1.95
N PRO A 238 20.37 15.01 -1.64
CA PRO A 238 20.38 13.76 -2.38
C PRO A 238 19.09 12.98 -2.19
N ILE A 239 18.44 12.62 -3.30
CA ILE A 239 17.14 11.91 -3.31
C ILE A 239 17.38 10.40 -3.33
N ASP A 240 16.58 9.66 -2.57
CA ASP A 240 16.45 8.22 -2.69
C ASP A 240 15.25 7.86 -3.58
N ASN A 241 15.44 6.88 -4.46
CA ASN A 241 14.35 6.35 -5.28
C ASN A 241 13.39 5.53 -4.41
N LEU A 242 12.08 5.72 -4.65
CA LEU A 242 10.99 5.05 -3.95
C LEU A 242 10.99 3.54 -4.19
N ASN A 243 11.86 2.82 -3.50
CA ASN A 243 11.80 1.37 -3.47
C ASN A 243 11.91 0.89 -2.02
N MET A 244 10.79 0.36 -1.49
CA MET A 244 10.76 -0.22 -0.13
C MET A 244 11.80 -1.34 0.04
N LEU A 245 12.16 -2.02 -1.06
CA LEU A 245 13.15 -3.07 -1.06
C LEU A 245 14.58 -2.59 -0.81
N ASN A 246 14.85 -1.28 -0.90
CA ASN A 246 16.20 -0.70 -0.73
C ASN A 246 16.43 -0.09 0.66
N LEU A 247 15.52 -0.29 1.61
CA LEU A 247 15.68 0.23 2.98
C LEU A 247 16.92 -0.33 3.70
N PHE A 248 17.40 -1.50 3.31
CA PHE A 248 18.60 -2.12 3.90
C PHE A 248 19.87 -1.29 3.73
N LYS A 249 19.96 -0.45 2.69
CA LYS A 249 21.12 0.39 2.41
C LYS A 249 21.41 1.41 3.50
N TYR A 250 20.46 1.66 4.38
CA TYR A 250 20.55 2.68 5.41
C TYR A 250 20.74 2.07 6.80
N LYS A 251 21.65 2.65 7.58
CA LYS A 251 21.90 2.24 8.98
C LYS A 251 20.79 2.72 9.91
N TYR A 252 20.25 3.91 9.64
CA TYR A 252 19.21 4.55 10.44
C TYR A 252 18.11 5.13 9.57
N LEU A 253 16.90 5.19 10.11
CA LEU A 253 15.76 5.89 9.54
C LEU A 253 15.41 7.10 10.40
N ILE A 254 15.24 8.27 9.77
CA ILE A 254 14.59 9.43 10.38
C ILE A 254 13.26 9.64 9.66
N THR A 255 12.18 9.70 10.41
CA THR A 255 10.83 9.84 9.86
C THR A 255 9.93 10.59 10.85
N ASP A 256 8.67 10.76 10.50
CA ASP A 256 7.61 11.27 11.36
C ASP A 256 6.50 10.21 11.53
N TRP A 257 5.24 10.57 11.46
CA TRP A 257 4.07 9.68 11.59
C TRP A 257 3.87 8.76 10.36
N SER A 258 4.92 8.03 9.96
CA SER A 258 4.95 7.13 8.79
C SER A 258 4.96 5.67 9.20
N GLY A 259 4.28 4.82 8.39
CA GLY A 259 4.36 3.35 8.53
C GLY A 259 5.77 2.79 8.35
N ALA A 260 6.60 3.49 7.59
CA ALA A 260 8.00 3.13 7.38
C ALA A 260 8.79 2.96 8.68
N PHE A 261 8.46 3.72 9.74
CA PHE A 261 9.06 3.57 11.06
C PHE A 261 8.93 2.15 11.61
N ILE A 262 7.69 1.66 11.62
CA ILE A 262 7.39 0.34 12.20
C ILE A 262 7.99 -0.76 11.31
N GLU A 263 7.83 -0.63 10.00
CA GLU A 263 8.36 -1.60 9.04
C GLU A 263 9.88 -1.69 9.11
N TYR A 264 10.58 -0.55 9.12
CA TYR A 264 12.03 -0.50 9.25
C TYR A 264 12.52 -1.17 10.53
N ALA A 265 11.92 -0.82 11.68
CA ALA A 265 12.28 -1.41 12.96
C ALA A 265 12.04 -2.93 13.00
N MET A 266 10.94 -3.40 12.41
CA MET A 266 10.61 -4.84 12.36
C MET A 266 11.53 -5.63 11.42
N ILE A 267 11.89 -5.06 10.26
CA ILE A 267 12.70 -5.74 9.24
C ILE A 267 14.16 -5.83 9.67
N PHE A 268 14.74 -4.70 10.09
CA PHE A 268 16.18 -4.58 10.29
C PHE A 268 16.62 -4.67 11.74
N LYS A 269 15.68 -4.59 12.70
CA LYS A 269 15.98 -4.45 14.14
C LYS A 269 16.95 -3.31 14.43
N ARG A 270 16.91 -2.27 13.61
CA ARG A 270 17.75 -1.07 13.70
C ARG A 270 16.95 0.08 14.30
N LYS A 271 17.66 1.10 14.81
CA LYS A 271 17.04 2.29 15.38
C LYS A 271 16.40 3.12 14.27
N ALA A 272 15.19 3.56 14.53
CA ALA A 272 14.49 4.57 13.75
C ALA A 272 14.16 5.75 14.69
N PHE A 273 14.34 6.97 14.19
CA PHE A 273 14.16 8.20 14.94
C PHE A 273 12.90 8.90 14.44
N LEU A 274 12.05 9.30 15.39
CA LEU A 274 10.83 10.04 15.10
C LEU A 274 11.05 11.53 15.33
N ILE A 275 10.73 12.33 14.31
CA ILE A 275 10.59 13.78 14.47
C ILE A 275 9.17 14.02 14.96
N ASN A 276 9.05 14.69 16.11
CA ASN A 276 7.77 15.01 16.72
C ASN A 276 7.10 16.19 16.01
N THR A 277 6.68 15.99 14.77
CA THR A 277 5.80 16.91 14.06
C THR A 277 4.38 16.82 14.63
N PRO A 278 3.51 17.84 14.48
CA PRO A 278 2.10 17.73 14.80
C PRO A 278 1.49 16.48 14.17
N LYS A 279 0.63 15.78 14.94
CA LYS A 279 -0.03 14.57 14.44
C LYS A 279 -0.77 14.87 13.16
N LYS A 280 -0.64 13.97 12.21
CA LYS A 280 -1.40 13.98 10.99
C LYS A 280 -2.88 13.75 11.31
N ILE A 281 -3.74 14.67 10.90
CA ILE A 281 -5.20 14.55 10.91
C ILE A 281 -5.60 14.40 9.44
N VAL A 282 -6.27 13.30 9.11
CA VAL A 282 -6.80 13.01 7.77
C VAL A 282 -8.24 13.46 7.70
#